data_db19224048a1d1c08540ef2aeb03e8d1
#
_entry.id   db19224048a1d1c08540ef2aeb03e8d1
#
_cell.length_a   1.000
_cell.length_b   1.000
_cell.length_c   1.000
_cell.angle_alpha   90.00
_cell.angle_beta   90.00
_cell.angle_gamma   90.00
#
_symmetry.space_group_name_H-M   'P 1'
#
loop_
_entity.id
_entity.type
_entity.pdbx_description
1 polymer ?
#
loop_
_entity_poly.entity_id
_entity_poly.type
_entity_poly.pdbx_seq_one_letter_code
_entity_poly.pdbx_strand_id
1 'polypeptide(L)'
;FTMIGRKGLDLKTWEQFNDPNIRISVDAGSSQDQVATRLCPKAQISRFKTADEAAAALMAGRVDAQCIVMMLSLTMTKKNPNLGNVIIPTPVFATTSNAGFRREADKTWRDYVNTWIEFNKGLGLIRSVIVKNMELVGISEADMAGITL
;
A
#
# COMPACT_ATOMS: atom_id res chain seq x y z
N PHE A 1 2.64 -4.13 -1.38
CA PHE A 1 1.29 -4.22 -0.78
C PHE A 1 1.37 -4.75 0.64
N THR A 2 0.46 -4.28 1.49
CA THR A 2 0.41 -4.60 2.91
C THR A 2 -1.04 -4.89 3.32
N MET A 3 -1.18 -5.43 4.52
CA MET A 3 -2.45 -5.49 5.23
C MET A 3 -2.40 -4.60 6.47
N ILE A 4 -3.46 -3.86 6.76
CA ILE A 4 -3.69 -3.36 8.11
C ILE A 4 -4.59 -4.40 8.79
N GLY A 5 -4.05 -5.19 9.69
CA GLY A 5 -4.78 -6.20 10.44
C GLY A 5 -5.37 -5.63 11.72
N ARG A 6 -6.59 -6.01 12.09
CA ARG A 6 -7.15 -5.67 13.40
C ARG A 6 -6.22 -6.08 14.53
N LYS A 7 -6.30 -5.42 15.66
CA LYS A 7 -5.48 -5.76 16.84
C LYS A 7 -5.65 -7.25 17.20
N GLY A 8 -4.53 -7.92 17.43
CA GLY A 8 -4.49 -9.36 17.74
C GLY A 8 -4.53 -10.29 16.53
N LEU A 9 -4.59 -9.77 15.29
CA LEU A 9 -4.45 -10.59 14.09
C LEU A 9 -2.95 -10.82 13.82
N ASP A 10 -2.48 -12.07 13.96
CA ASP A 10 -1.07 -12.47 13.74
C ASP A 10 -0.95 -13.37 12.50
N LEU A 11 -1.26 -12.81 11.33
CA LEU A 11 -1.05 -13.45 10.03
C LEU A 11 0.16 -12.83 9.35
N LYS A 12 0.96 -13.65 8.65
CA LYS A 12 2.24 -13.22 8.06
C LYS A 12 2.37 -13.51 6.58
N THR A 13 1.51 -14.34 6.03
CA THR A 13 1.58 -14.75 4.62
C THR A 13 0.25 -14.53 3.91
N TRP A 14 0.29 -14.34 2.60
CA TRP A 14 -0.92 -14.25 1.77
C TRP A 14 -1.76 -15.52 1.87
N GLU A 15 -1.12 -16.68 2.03
CA GLU A 15 -1.82 -17.96 2.20
C GLU A 15 -2.67 -17.97 3.47
N GLN A 16 -2.15 -17.41 4.57
CA GLN A 16 -2.92 -17.30 5.82
C GLN A 16 -4.10 -16.32 5.70
N PHE A 17 -3.96 -15.27 4.88
CA PHE A 17 -5.07 -14.37 4.56
C PHE A 17 -6.10 -15.01 3.61
N ASN A 18 -5.71 -16.02 2.83
CA ASN A 18 -6.56 -16.73 1.88
C ASN A 18 -7.43 -17.81 2.56
N ASP A 19 -8.18 -17.43 3.58
CA ASP A 19 -9.07 -18.29 4.37
C ASP A 19 -10.50 -17.77 4.29
N PRO A 20 -11.52 -18.66 4.12
CA PRO A 20 -12.93 -18.28 4.00
C PRO A 20 -13.48 -17.56 5.26
N ASN A 21 -12.83 -17.70 6.40
CA ASN A 21 -13.19 -16.99 7.63
C ASN A 21 -12.54 -15.60 7.76
N ILE A 22 -11.63 -15.23 6.87
CA ILE A 22 -10.97 -13.92 6.87
C ILE A 22 -11.74 -12.97 5.97
N ARG A 23 -12.09 -11.80 6.55
CA ARG A 23 -12.79 -10.71 5.87
C ARG A 23 -11.79 -9.60 5.55
N ILE A 24 -11.64 -9.27 4.28
CA ILE A 24 -10.68 -8.25 3.79
C ILE A 24 -11.45 -7.10 3.17
N SER A 25 -11.13 -5.86 3.54
CA SER A 25 -11.61 -4.66 2.86
C SER A 25 -10.59 -4.14 1.85
N VAL A 26 -11.11 -3.61 0.75
CA VAL A 26 -10.33 -2.96 -0.32
C VAL A 26 -11.10 -1.76 -0.88
N ASP A 27 -10.38 -0.82 -1.51
CA ASP A 27 -10.97 0.19 -2.37
C ASP A 27 -11.25 -0.42 -3.76
N ALA A 28 -12.49 -0.36 -4.19
CA ALA A 28 -13.01 -1.03 -5.39
C ALA A 28 -12.25 -0.62 -6.67
N GLY A 29 -11.82 -1.61 -7.46
CA GLY A 29 -11.16 -1.40 -8.75
C GLY A 29 -9.70 -0.93 -8.64
N SER A 30 -9.16 -0.79 -7.44
CA SER A 30 -7.77 -0.42 -7.21
C SER A 30 -6.79 -1.57 -7.48
N SER A 31 -5.49 -1.27 -7.48
CA SER A 31 -4.46 -2.31 -7.51
C SER A 31 -4.50 -3.22 -6.30
N GLN A 32 -4.94 -2.72 -5.14
CA GLN A 32 -5.14 -3.46 -3.91
C GLN A 32 -6.27 -4.48 -4.04
N ASP A 33 -7.39 -4.09 -4.67
CA ASP A 33 -8.50 -5.01 -4.98
C ASP A 33 -8.03 -6.14 -5.89
N GLN A 34 -7.27 -5.81 -6.95
CA GLN A 34 -6.73 -6.82 -7.86
C GLN A 34 -5.79 -7.81 -7.17
N VAL A 35 -4.90 -7.30 -6.30
CA VAL A 35 -3.96 -8.13 -5.53
C VAL A 35 -4.69 -9.01 -4.53
N ALA A 36 -5.59 -8.45 -3.72
CA ALA A 36 -6.35 -9.21 -2.74
C ALA A 36 -7.21 -10.29 -3.42
N THR A 37 -7.89 -9.95 -4.53
CA THR A 37 -8.71 -10.92 -5.28
C THR A 37 -7.88 -12.06 -5.85
N ARG A 38 -6.66 -11.76 -6.35
CA ARG A 38 -5.78 -12.77 -6.92
C ARG A 38 -5.12 -13.67 -5.88
N LEU A 39 -4.66 -13.08 -4.76
CA LEU A 39 -3.86 -13.80 -3.76
C LEU A 39 -4.71 -14.43 -2.66
N CYS A 40 -5.92 -13.89 -2.42
CA CYS A 40 -6.82 -14.36 -1.38
C CYS A 40 -8.22 -14.72 -1.95
N PRO A 41 -8.31 -15.59 -2.99
CA PRO A 41 -9.58 -15.91 -3.64
C PRO A 41 -10.59 -16.62 -2.73
N LYS A 42 -10.16 -17.19 -1.61
CA LYS A 42 -11.05 -17.84 -0.63
C LYS A 42 -11.57 -16.87 0.43
N ALA A 43 -10.86 -15.74 0.65
CA ALA A 43 -11.25 -14.74 1.64
C ALA A 43 -12.52 -14.00 1.24
N GLN A 44 -13.21 -13.46 2.23
CA GLN A 44 -14.41 -12.62 2.01
C GLN A 44 -13.97 -11.19 1.72
N ILE A 45 -13.94 -10.78 0.44
CA ILE A 45 -13.48 -9.45 0.04
C ILE A 45 -14.65 -8.47 -0.05
N SER A 46 -14.64 -7.45 0.81
CA SER A 46 -15.58 -6.32 0.82
C SER A 46 -14.97 -5.11 0.12
N ARG A 47 -15.66 -4.61 -0.90
CA ARG A 47 -15.23 -3.49 -1.73
C ARG A 47 -15.91 -2.21 -1.33
N PHE A 48 -15.13 -1.16 -1.07
CA PHE A 48 -15.59 0.17 -0.67
C PHE A 48 -15.22 1.20 -1.75
N LYS A 49 -15.85 2.36 -1.73
CA LYS A 49 -15.56 3.42 -2.72
C LYS A 49 -14.20 4.08 -2.48
N THR A 50 -13.77 4.13 -1.22
CA THR A 50 -12.52 4.78 -0.81
C THR A 50 -11.76 3.93 0.21
N ALA A 51 -10.45 4.17 0.32
CA ALA A 51 -9.61 3.55 1.33
C ALA A 51 -10.03 3.92 2.76
N ASP A 52 -10.58 5.13 2.96
CA ASP A 52 -11.08 5.57 4.27
C ASP A 52 -12.35 4.83 4.68
N GLU A 53 -13.27 4.56 3.75
CA GLU A 53 -14.45 3.73 4.02
C GLU A 53 -14.04 2.28 4.36
N ALA A 54 -13.04 1.74 3.66
CA ALA A 54 -12.47 0.43 3.95
C ALA A 54 -11.84 0.38 5.35
N ALA A 55 -11.12 1.44 5.76
CA ALA A 55 -10.56 1.57 7.09
C ALA A 55 -11.65 1.72 8.17
N ALA A 56 -12.71 2.45 7.89
CA ALA A 56 -13.86 2.57 8.80
C ALA A 56 -14.54 1.22 9.05
N ALA A 57 -14.60 0.36 8.03
CA ALA A 57 -15.11 -1.00 8.16
C ALA A 57 -14.22 -1.86 9.06
N LEU A 58 -12.88 -1.70 8.97
CA LEU A 58 -11.91 -2.37 9.85
C LEU A 58 -12.07 -1.91 11.31
N MET A 59 -12.14 -0.59 11.55
CA MET A 59 -12.34 -0.03 12.88
C MET A 59 -13.66 -0.50 13.53
N ALA A 60 -14.70 -0.64 12.71
CA ALA A 60 -16.00 -1.12 13.17
C ALA A 60 -16.06 -2.65 13.38
N GLY A 61 -14.95 -3.40 13.16
CA GLY A 61 -14.90 -4.85 13.28
C GLY A 61 -15.71 -5.61 12.22
N ARG A 62 -16.11 -4.92 11.15
CA ARG A 62 -16.85 -5.55 10.03
C ARG A 62 -15.95 -6.41 9.16
N VAL A 63 -14.64 -6.11 9.14
CA VAL A 63 -13.59 -6.87 8.45
C VAL A 63 -12.42 -7.12 9.40
N ASP A 64 -11.54 -8.06 9.05
CA ASP A 64 -10.40 -8.46 9.87
C ASP A 64 -9.11 -7.79 9.42
N ALA A 65 -9.03 -7.42 8.12
CA ALA A 65 -7.90 -6.71 7.55
C ALA A 65 -8.32 -5.78 6.41
N GLN A 66 -7.51 -4.76 6.15
CA GLN A 66 -7.59 -3.92 4.94
C GLN A 66 -6.34 -4.14 4.09
N CYS A 67 -6.51 -4.50 2.82
CA CYS A 67 -5.41 -4.55 1.86
C CYS A 67 -5.16 -3.14 1.31
N ILE A 68 -3.92 -2.64 1.45
CA ILE A 68 -3.55 -1.28 1.06
C ILE A 68 -2.04 -1.20 0.75
N VAL A 69 -1.59 -0.14 0.09
CA VAL A 69 -0.15 0.09 -0.14
C VAL A 69 0.56 0.59 1.11
N MET A 70 1.84 0.25 1.25
CA MET A 70 2.67 0.50 2.44
C MET A 70 2.59 1.95 2.92
N MET A 71 2.82 2.92 2.04
CA MET A 71 2.88 4.34 2.42
C MET A 71 1.56 4.82 3.03
N LEU A 72 0.43 4.38 2.49
CA LEU A 72 -0.88 4.71 3.04
C LEU A 72 -1.14 3.97 4.36
N SER A 73 -0.75 2.69 4.47
CA SER A 73 -0.92 1.93 5.72
C SER A 73 -0.17 2.58 6.89
N LEU A 74 1.08 2.99 6.68
CA LEU A 74 1.87 3.70 7.68
C LEU A 74 1.23 5.04 8.08
N THR A 75 0.80 5.83 7.09
CA THR A 75 0.16 7.12 7.34
C THR A 75 -1.15 6.97 8.11
N MET A 76 -1.99 6.00 7.72
CA MET A 76 -3.30 5.77 8.35
C MET A 76 -3.16 5.25 9.78
N THR A 77 -2.26 4.30 10.01
CA THR A 77 -2.02 3.75 11.36
C THR A 77 -1.33 4.76 12.27
N LYS A 78 -0.47 5.63 11.74
CA LYS A 78 0.13 6.73 12.51
C LYS A 78 -0.90 7.76 12.95
N LYS A 79 -1.80 8.15 12.05
CA LYS A 79 -2.91 9.07 12.36
C LYS A 79 -3.93 8.45 13.32
N ASN A 80 -4.15 7.15 13.22
CA ASN A 80 -5.10 6.44 14.06
C ASN A 80 -4.50 5.10 14.56
N PRO A 81 -3.83 5.11 15.72
CA PRO A 81 -3.21 3.91 16.31
C PRO A 81 -4.21 2.79 16.68
N ASN A 82 -5.51 3.11 16.68
CA ASN A 82 -6.55 2.12 16.94
C ASN A 82 -6.98 1.34 15.69
N LEU A 83 -6.56 1.78 14.51
CA LEU A 83 -6.91 1.14 13.25
C LEU A 83 -6.41 -0.31 13.17
N GLY A 84 -5.20 -0.57 13.71
CA GLY A 84 -4.62 -1.91 13.71
C GLY A 84 -3.12 -1.90 13.53
N ASN A 85 -2.56 -3.04 13.13
CA ASN A 85 -1.14 -3.22 12.88
C ASN A 85 -0.85 -3.37 11.39
N VAL A 86 0.24 -2.73 10.92
CA VAL A 86 0.71 -2.94 9.55
C VAL A 86 1.41 -4.30 9.46
N ILE A 87 0.97 -5.12 8.51
CA ILE A 87 1.50 -6.44 8.22
C ILE A 87 2.01 -6.44 6.78
N ILE A 88 3.22 -6.91 6.57
CA ILE A 88 3.80 -7.12 5.24
C ILE A 88 3.73 -8.61 4.94
N PRO A 89 2.71 -9.08 4.18
CA PRO A 89 2.58 -10.51 3.92
C PRO A 89 3.70 -11.01 3.00
N THR A 90 4.19 -12.21 3.28
CA THR A 90 5.18 -12.88 2.42
C THR A 90 4.51 -13.86 1.46
N PRO A 91 5.05 -14.02 0.23
CA PRO A 91 6.13 -13.24 -0.37
C PRO A 91 5.73 -11.78 -0.59
N VAL A 92 6.71 -10.85 -0.54
CA VAL A 92 6.44 -9.42 -0.72
C VAL A 92 6.07 -9.12 -2.18
N PHE A 93 4.92 -8.51 -2.38
CA PHE A 93 4.49 -8.00 -3.70
C PHE A 93 4.55 -6.48 -3.72
N ALA A 94 5.16 -5.95 -4.77
CA ALA A 94 5.28 -4.51 -4.99
C ALA A 94 4.94 -4.18 -6.45
N THR A 95 4.54 -2.92 -6.66
CA THR A 95 4.41 -2.33 -7.99
C THR A 95 5.22 -1.05 -8.04
N THR A 96 5.65 -0.67 -9.23
CA THR A 96 6.32 0.61 -9.46
C THR A 96 5.32 1.74 -9.50
N SER A 97 5.71 2.91 -8.99
CA SER A 97 5.03 4.17 -9.27
C SER A 97 5.58 4.74 -10.57
N ASN A 98 4.70 5.18 -11.47
CA ASN A 98 5.08 5.69 -12.78
C ASN A 98 4.42 7.04 -13.04
N ALA A 99 5.14 7.92 -13.77
CA ALA A 99 4.57 9.15 -14.28
C ALA A 99 3.68 8.84 -15.50
N GLY A 100 2.45 9.35 -15.50
CA GLY A 100 1.53 9.23 -16.62
C GLY A 100 1.71 10.39 -17.59
N PHE A 101 1.81 10.08 -18.90
CA PHE A 101 1.89 11.07 -19.97
C PHE A 101 0.74 10.89 -20.95
N ARG A 102 0.34 12.01 -21.59
CA ARG A 102 -0.58 11.94 -22.71
C ARG A 102 0.03 11.06 -23.80
N ARG A 103 -0.80 10.28 -24.47
CA ARG A 103 -0.36 9.48 -25.61
C ARG A 103 -0.10 10.40 -26.81
N GLU A 104 1.15 10.59 -27.15
CA GLU A 104 1.64 11.43 -28.24
C GLU A 104 2.62 10.65 -29.12
N ALA A 105 2.79 11.07 -30.39
CA ALA A 105 3.80 10.50 -31.28
C ALA A 105 5.21 10.90 -30.82
N ASP A 106 5.40 12.16 -30.44
CA ASP A 106 6.66 12.64 -29.84
C ASP A 106 6.81 12.15 -28.39
N LYS A 107 7.91 11.48 -28.11
CA LYS A 107 8.24 10.92 -26.80
C LYS A 107 9.32 11.71 -26.06
N THR A 108 9.80 12.81 -26.63
CA THR A 108 10.93 13.60 -26.10
C THR A 108 10.71 13.99 -24.64
N TRP A 109 9.51 14.50 -24.31
CA TRP A 109 9.19 14.88 -22.94
C TRP A 109 9.15 13.68 -21.98
N ARG A 110 8.55 12.57 -22.37
CA ARG A 110 8.56 11.33 -21.59
C ARG A 110 9.97 10.85 -21.33
N ASP A 111 10.80 10.83 -22.36
CA ASP A 111 12.17 10.30 -22.29
C ASP A 111 13.08 11.21 -21.45
N TYR A 112 12.88 12.53 -21.53
CA TYR A 112 13.52 13.49 -20.64
C TYR A 112 13.15 13.22 -19.17
N VAL A 113 11.87 13.10 -18.84
CA VAL A 113 11.42 12.85 -17.46
C VAL A 113 11.93 11.50 -16.95
N ASN A 114 11.93 10.45 -17.76
CA ASN A 114 12.49 9.16 -17.37
C ASN A 114 13.99 9.29 -17.04
N THR A 115 14.77 9.95 -17.90
CA THR A 115 16.19 10.20 -17.66
C THR A 115 16.41 11.02 -16.39
N TRP A 116 15.59 12.05 -16.16
CA TRP A 116 15.65 12.86 -14.95
C TRP A 116 15.36 12.04 -13.68
N ILE A 117 14.35 11.17 -13.72
CA ILE A 117 14.01 10.28 -12.60
C ILE A 117 15.17 9.33 -12.30
N GLU A 118 15.72 8.64 -13.32
CA GLU A 118 16.84 7.71 -13.13
C GLU A 118 18.09 8.40 -12.60
N PHE A 119 18.42 9.58 -13.12
CA PHE A 119 19.54 10.38 -12.64
C PHE A 119 19.40 10.75 -11.15
N ASN A 120 18.24 11.31 -10.78
CA ASN A 120 17.99 11.74 -9.40
C ASN A 120 17.80 10.55 -8.43
N LYS A 121 17.31 9.41 -8.92
CA LYS A 121 17.30 8.16 -8.18
C LYS A 121 18.71 7.66 -7.88
N GLY A 122 19.59 7.67 -8.88
CA GLY A 122 21.00 7.33 -8.71
C GLY A 122 21.75 8.22 -7.72
N LEU A 123 21.38 9.50 -7.61
CA LEU A 123 21.90 10.43 -6.60
C LEU A 123 21.24 10.31 -5.21
N GLY A 124 20.23 9.45 -5.05
CA GLY A 124 19.47 9.31 -3.80
C GLY A 124 18.52 10.48 -3.50
N LEU A 125 18.37 11.45 -4.42
CA LEU A 125 17.51 12.62 -4.20
C LEU A 125 16.03 12.26 -4.11
N ILE A 126 15.56 11.31 -4.94
CA ILE A 126 14.18 10.84 -4.88
C ILE A 126 13.88 10.25 -3.49
N ARG A 127 14.78 9.39 -2.99
CA ARG A 127 14.65 8.82 -1.64
C ARG A 127 14.61 9.91 -0.56
N SER A 128 15.53 10.85 -0.59
CA SER A 128 15.62 11.90 0.43
C SER A 128 14.37 12.79 0.45
N VAL A 129 13.79 13.10 -0.70
CA VAL A 129 12.53 13.87 -0.79
C VAL A 129 11.36 13.07 -0.21
N ILE A 130 11.27 11.77 -0.52
CA ILE A 130 10.21 10.91 0.03
C ILE A 130 10.35 10.84 1.56
N VAL A 131 11.53 10.52 2.09
CA VAL A 131 11.80 10.45 3.54
C VAL A 131 11.39 11.75 4.22
N LYS A 132 11.88 12.89 3.73
CA LYS A 132 11.56 14.20 4.29
C LYS A 132 10.04 14.49 4.32
N ASN A 133 9.31 14.12 3.27
CA ASN A 133 7.86 14.32 3.24
C ASN A 133 7.12 13.36 4.20
N MET A 134 7.61 12.13 4.36
CA MET A 134 7.03 11.18 5.32
C MET A 134 7.27 11.62 6.76
N GLU A 135 8.41 12.22 7.08
CA GLU A 135 8.69 12.82 8.39
C GLU A 135 7.68 13.92 8.77
N LEU A 136 7.18 14.70 7.80
CA LEU A 136 6.15 15.71 8.04
C LEU A 136 4.82 15.11 8.56
N VAL A 137 4.56 13.85 8.27
CA VAL A 137 3.39 13.11 8.77
C VAL A 137 3.76 12.16 9.92
N GLY A 138 4.97 12.32 10.48
CA GLY A 138 5.44 11.60 11.66
C GLY A 138 5.92 10.17 11.39
N ILE A 139 6.22 9.83 10.13
CA ILE A 139 6.80 8.54 9.75
C ILE A 139 8.30 8.72 9.56
N SER A 140 9.09 8.06 10.38
CA SER A 140 10.55 8.09 10.32
C SER A 140 11.09 7.16 9.23
N GLU A 141 12.36 7.33 8.86
CA GLU A 141 13.04 6.40 7.96
C GLU A 141 13.08 4.97 8.51
N ALA A 142 13.16 4.81 9.84
CA ALA A 142 13.10 3.50 10.48
C ALA A 142 11.75 2.79 10.29
N ASP A 143 10.65 3.55 10.26
CA ASP A 143 9.31 2.99 9.99
C ASP A 143 9.17 2.51 8.54
N MET A 144 10.04 2.99 7.64
CA MET A 144 10.09 2.62 6.23
C MET A 144 11.13 1.52 5.92
N ALA A 145 11.70 0.88 6.93
CA ALA A 145 12.65 -0.21 6.74
C ALA A 145 12.02 -1.33 5.89
N GLY A 146 12.73 -1.74 4.82
CA GLY A 146 12.23 -2.74 3.86
C GLY A 146 11.44 -2.17 2.68
N ILE A 147 11.24 -0.85 2.60
CA ILE A 147 10.72 -0.20 1.39
C ILE A 147 11.89 0.15 0.47
N THR A 148 11.87 -0.41 -0.73
CA THR A 148 12.80 -0.02 -1.80
C THR A 148 12.23 1.21 -2.52
N LEU A 149 12.90 2.33 -2.40
CA LEU A 149 12.54 3.61 -3.00
C LEU A 149 13.45 3.91 -4.20
#